data_0caf622c5c1169cefd11294bf3e7c02a
#
_entry.id   0caf622c5c1169cefd11294bf3e7c02a
#
_cell.length_a   1.000
_cell.length_b   1.000
_cell.length_c   1.000
_cell.angle_alpha   90.00
_cell.angle_beta   90.00
_cell.angle_gamma   90.00
#
_symmetry.space_group_name_H-M   'P 1'
#
loop_
_entity.id
_entity.type
_entity.pdbx_description
1 polymer ?
#
loop_
_entity_poly.entity_id
_entity_poly.type
_entity_poly.pdbx_seq_one_letter_code
_entity_poly.pdbx_strand_id
1 'polypeptide(L)'
;MSALPSHPAPPTAQLPAANDAAEARLEPMAPDTVDAVLAIEQRCYSHPWTRGNFLDTIAAGHLAQCLWAGDTLLGYFVAMPGYQEVHLLNITIAPEHQRQGWARLLLDALALWARGQHADWVWLEVRLNNVRAQQLYLRHGYVRAGMRKRYYPAAHGEREDAVVMSLRLATP
;
A
#
# COMPACT_ATOMS: atom_id res chain seq x y z
N MET A 1 58.16 45.46 20.27
CA MET A 1 57.21 45.18 19.18
C MET A 1 56.93 43.68 19.22
N SER A 2 55.89 43.28 19.92
CA SER A 2 55.54 41.87 20.09
C SER A 2 54.40 41.52 19.11
N ALA A 3 54.66 40.57 18.25
CA ALA A 3 53.65 40.01 17.32
C ALA A 3 52.74 39.02 18.03
N LEU A 4 51.43 39.22 17.94
CA LEU A 4 50.42 38.32 18.41
C LEU A 4 50.31 37.12 17.48
N PRO A 5 50.12 35.89 18.01
CA PRO A 5 49.92 34.69 17.18
C PRO A 5 48.51 34.68 16.58
N SER A 6 48.46 34.47 15.27
CA SER A 6 47.20 34.26 14.54
C SER A 6 46.54 32.95 14.95
N HIS A 7 45.28 33.02 15.42
CA HIS A 7 44.43 31.85 15.66
C HIS A 7 43.97 31.27 14.32
N PRO A 8 44.03 29.97 14.13
CA PRO A 8 43.39 29.31 12.99
C PRO A 8 41.87 29.38 13.12
N ALA A 9 41.22 29.70 12.01
CA ALA A 9 39.76 29.70 11.91
C ALA A 9 39.19 28.29 12.21
N PRO A 10 38.01 28.19 12.87
CA PRO A 10 37.38 26.90 13.12
C PRO A 10 36.96 26.20 11.79
N PRO A 11 37.03 24.87 11.72
CA PRO A 11 36.62 24.17 10.53
C PRO A 11 35.11 24.39 10.29
N THR A 12 34.79 24.83 9.08
CA THR A 12 33.44 24.96 8.59
C THR A 12 32.81 23.56 8.61
N ALA A 13 31.89 23.32 9.54
CA ALA A 13 31.06 22.10 9.54
C ALA A 13 30.26 22.10 8.24
N GLN A 14 30.64 21.25 7.30
CA GLN A 14 29.79 20.91 6.18
C GLN A 14 28.53 20.22 6.73
N LEU A 15 27.40 20.90 6.62
CA LEU A 15 26.08 20.25 6.78
C LEU A 15 26.03 19.07 5.81
N PRO A 16 25.56 17.89 6.24
CA PRO A 16 25.37 16.78 5.31
C PRO A 16 24.44 17.27 4.22
N ALA A 17 24.82 16.99 2.97
CA ALA A 17 23.99 17.23 1.80
C ALA A 17 22.59 16.68 2.09
N ALA A 18 21.54 17.47 1.81
CA ALA A 18 20.16 17.02 1.86
C ALA A 18 20.10 15.69 1.11
N ASN A 19 19.81 14.62 1.83
CA ASN A 19 19.53 13.32 1.24
C ASN A 19 18.48 13.61 0.17
N ASP A 20 18.73 13.28 -1.09
CA ASP A 20 17.73 13.10 -2.13
C ASP A 20 16.79 11.98 -1.66
N ALA A 21 15.91 12.30 -0.74
CA ALA A 21 14.78 11.42 -0.40
C ALA A 21 13.93 11.39 -1.66
N ALA A 22 14.11 10.33 -2.45
CA ALA A 22 13.34 10.14 -3.67
C ALA A 22 11.87 10.28 -3.31
N GLU A 23 11.22 11.29 -3.89
CA GLU A 23 9.82 11.60 -3.62
C GLU A 23 8.96 10.39 -4.01
N ALA A 24 8.11 9.93 -3.08
CA ALA A 24 7.24 8.80 -3.36
C ALA A 24 6.13 9.23 -4.32
N ARG A 25 5.91 8.44 -5.37
CA ARG A 25 4.92 8.69 -6.42
C ARG A 25 4.03 7.48 -6.65
N LEU A 26 2.77 7.72 -6.95
CA LEU A 26 1.82 6.71 -7.40
C LEU A 26 1.73 6.74 -8.92
N GLU A 27 1.84 5.57 -9.52
CA GLU A 27 1.72 5.38 -10.97
C GLU A 27 0.75 4.23 -11.27
N PRO A 28 -0.04 4.32 -12.35
CA PRO A 28 -0.86 3.19 -12.79
C PRO A 28 0.01 1.94 -12.98
N MET A 29 -0.49 0.79 -12.50
CA MET A 29 0.12 -0.50 -12.76
C MET A 29 -0.04 -0.84 -14.25
N ALA A 30 1.06 -0.94 -14.97
CA ALA A 30 1.08 -1.31 -16.37
C ALA A 30 1.51 -2.79 -16.55
N PRO A 31 1.20 -3.44 -17.66
CA PRO A 31 1.57 -4.84 -17.91
C PRO A 31 3.07 -5.14 -17.74
N ASP A 32 3.94 -4.19 -18.04
CA ASP A 32 5.39 -4.29 -17.89
C ASP A 32 5.87 -4.19 -16.45
N THR A 33 5.06 -3.60 -15.52
CA THR A 33 5.38 -3.53 -14.10
C THR A 33 4.90 -4.76 -13.32
N VAL A 34 4.06 -5.62 -13.91
CA VAL A 34 3.45 -6.77 -13.23
C VAL A 34 4.50 -7.75 -12.70
N ASP A 35 5.62 -7.94 -13.37
CA ASP A 35 6.66 -8.88 -12.90
C ASP A 35 7.34 -8.37 -11.62
N ALA A 36 7.54 -7.06 -11.47
CA ALA A 36 8.03 -6.45 -10.25
C ALA A 36 7.01 -6.56 -9.10
N VAL A 37 5.73 -6.33 -9.39
CA VAL A 37 4.62 -6.52 -8.45
C VAL A 37 4.54 -7.97 -7.98
N LEU A 38 4.60 -8.93 -8.90
CA LEU A 38 4.55 -10.36 -8.61
C LEU A 38 5.71 -10.81 -7.71
N ALA A 39 6.90 -10.26 -7.90
CA ALA A 39 8.05 -10.55 -7.06
C ALA A 39 7.84 -10.13 -5.59
N ILE A 40 7.09 -9.04 -5.34
CA ILE A 40 6.67 -8.63 -3.99
C ILE A 40 5.56 -9.54 -3.48
N GLU A 41 4.53 -9.78 -4.28
CA GLU A 41 3.37 -10.60 -3.94
C GLU A 41 3.78 -11.99 -3.44
N GLN A 42 4.67 -12.67 -4.18
CA GLN A 42 5.18 -14.01 -3.85
C GLN A 42 5.96 -14.07 -2.53
N ARG A 43 6.59 -12.96 -2.11
CA ARG A 43 7.30 -12.87 -0.82
C ARG A 43 6.38 -12.56 0.36
N CYS A 44 5.18 -12.03 0.09
CA CYS A 44 4.24 -11.59 1.12
C CYS A 44 3.16 -12.61 1.45
N TYR A 45 2.81 -13.50 0.51
CA TYR A 45 1.65 -14.38 0.64
C TYR A 45 1.97 -15.85 0.36
N SER A 46 1.40 -16.74 1.16
CA SER A 46 1.46 -18.20 0.94
C SER A 46 0.63 -18.65 -0.28
N HIS A 47 -0.39 -17.87 -0.64
CA HIS A 47 -1.26 -18.07 -1.79
C HIS A 47 -1.34 -16.75 -2.56
N PRO A 48 -0.24 -16.40 -3.29
CA PRO A 48 -0.15 -15.12 -3.98
C PRO A 48 -1.09 -15.09 -5.19
N TRP A 49 -1.48 -13.90 -5.59
CA TRP A 49 -2.06 -13.68 -6.91
C TRP A 49 -1.09 -14.10 -7.99
N THR A 50 -1.64 -14.62 -9.07
CA THR A 50 -0.86 -14.98 -10.25
C THR A 50 -0.65 -13.77 -11.16
N ARG A 51 0.30 -13.88 -12.09
CA ARG A 51 0.48 -12.89 -13.16
C ARG A 51 -0.81 -12.62 -13.92
N GLY A 52 -1.57 -13.69 -14.21
CA GLY A 52 -2.89 -13.60 -14.87
C GLY A 52 -3.88 -12.75 -14.08
N ASN A 53 -3.98 -12.93 -12.76
CA ASN A 53 -4.88 -12.12 -11.94
C ASN A 53 -4.60 -10.61 -12.05
N PHE A 54 -3.33 -10.20 -12.06
CA PHE A 54 -2.97 -8.78 -12.23
C PHE A 54 -3.29 -8.28 -13.63
N LEU A 55 -2.96 -9.05 -14.67
CA LEU A 55 -3.27 -8.67 -16.06
C LEU A 55 -4.77 -8.58 -16.32
N ASP A 56 -5.56 -9.53 -15.80
CA ASP A 56 -7.02 -9.52 -15.93
C ASP A 56 -7.62 -8.29 -15.24
N THR A 57 -7.06 -7.91 -14.08
CA THR A 57 -7.45 -6.70 -13.34
C THR A 57 -7.21 -5.43 -14.15
N ILE A 58 -6.03 -5.33 -14.78
CA ILE A 58 -5.69 -4.19 -15.65
C ILE A 58 -6.62 -4.17 -16.87
N ALA A 59 -6.83 -5.32 -17.51
CA ALA A 59 -7.69 -5.44 -18.69
C ALA A 59 -9.16 -5.12 -18.37
N ALA A 60 -9.62 -5.43 -17.16
CA ALA A 60 -10.96 -5.09 -16.68
C ALA A 60 -11.13 -3.59 -16.34
N GLY A 61 -10.06 -2.80 -16.39
CA GLY A 61 -10.09 -1.36 -16.07
C GLY A 61 -10.25 -1.07 -14.58
N HIS A 62 -9.88 -2.02 -13.70
CA HIS A 62 -9.85 -1.76 -12.26
C HIS A 62 -8.74 -0.76 -11.90
N LEU A 63 -8.90 -0.08 -10.77
CA LEU A 63 -7.84 0.77 -10.25
C LEU A 63 -6.69 -0.11 -9.74
N ALA A 64 -5.56 -0.08 -10.41
CA ALA A 64 -4.33 -0.72 -9.99
C ALA A 64 -3.22 0.32 -9.97
N GLN A 65 -2.55 0.50 -8.82
CA GLN A 65 -1.55 1.53 -8.60
C GLN A 65 -0.30 0.95 -7.96
N CYS A 66 0.86 1.39 -8.42
CA CYS A 66 2.17 1.11 -7.88
C CYS A 66 2.72 2.34 -7.15
N LEU A 67 3.30 2.14 -5.98
CA LEU A 67 3.99 3.18 -5.20
C LEU A 67 5.48 3.04 -5.39
N TRP A 68 6.11 4.06 -5.92
CA TRP A 68 7.54 4.12 -6.23
C TRP A 68 8.27 5.17 -5.39
N ALA A 69 9.54 4.90 -5.07
CA ALA A 69 10.50 5.90 -4.61
C ALA A 69 11.76 5.79 -5.50
N GLY A 70 12.01 6.80 -6.33
CA GLY A 70 12.97 6.63 -7.44
C GLY A 70 12.57 5.44 -8.32
N ASP A 71 13.48 4.50 -8.53
CA ASP A 71 13.24 3.26 -9.31
C ASP A 71 12.86 2.07 -8.42
N THR A 72 12.61 2.28 -7.13
CA THR A 72 12.26 1.22 -6.18
C THR A 72 10.76 1.12 -6.01
N LEU A 73 10.18 -0.05 -6.30
CA LEU A 73 8.78 -0.35 -6.02
C LEU A 73 8.59 -0.64 -4.53
N LEU A 74 7.88 0.25 -3.83
CA LEU A 74 7.62 0.15 -2.40
C LEU A 74 6.41 -0.74 -2.09
N GLY A 75 5.42 -0.74 -2.98
CA GLY A 75 4.18 -1.48 -2.81
C GLY A 75 3.16 -1.15 -3.88
N TYR A 76 1.96 -1.67 -3.73
CA TYR A 76 0.88 -1.49 -4.71
C TYR A 76 -0.48 -1.74 -4.05
N PHE A 77 -1.54 -1.33 -4.73
CA PHE A 77 -2.89 -1.77 -4.42
C PHE A 77 -3.72 -1.96 -5.70
N VAL A 78 -4.77 -2.76 -5.55
CA VAL A 78 -5.77 -3.02 -6.58
C VAL A 78 -7.15 -2.85 -5.97
N ALA A 79 -8.02 -2.07 -6.63
CA ALA A 79 -9.37 -1.83 -6.20
C ALA A 79 -10.35 -1.88 -7.38
N MET A 80 -11.51 -2.45 -7.14
CA MET A 80 -12.59 -2.60 -8.11
C MET A 80 -13.70 -1.59 -7.81
N PRO A 81 -14.05 -0.70 -8.75
CA PRO A 81 -15.20 0.18 -8.59
C PRO A 81 -16.51 -0.61 -8.74
N GLY A 82 -17.49 -0.27 -7.91
CA GLY A 82 -18.87 -0.75 -7.97
C GLY A 82 -19.85 0.42 -7.97
N TYR A 83 -21.13 0.12 -7.85
CA TYR A 83 -22.14 1.16 -7.73
C TYR A 83 -22.13 1.78 -6.33
N GLN A 84 -21.74 3.04 -6.23
CA GLN A 84 -21.56 3.79 -4.96
C GLN A 84 -20.61 3.13 -3.95
N GLU A 85 -19.78 2.22 -4.40
CA GLU A 85 -18.80 1.53 -3.55
C GLU A 85 -17.52 1.19 -4.30
N VAL A 86 -16.47 0.96 -3.55
CA VAL A 86 -15.19 0.47 -4.06
C VAL A 86 -14.75 -0.74 -3.21
N HIS A 87 -14.28 -1.80 -3.86
CA HIS A 87 -13.70 -2.96 -3.21
C HIS A 87 -12.18 -2.95 -3.32
N LEU A 88 -11.49 -2.86 -2.19
CA LEU A 88 -10.05 -3.08 -2.13
C LEU A 88 -9.78 -4.58 -2.22
N LEU A 89 -9.18 -5.01 -3.34
CA LEU A 89 -8.93 -6.42 -3.63
C LEU A 89 -7.56 -6.89 -3.14
N ASN A 90 -6.55 -6.03 -3.24
CA ASN A 90 -5.18 -6.32 -2.81
C ASN A 90 -4.49 -5.01 -2.39
N ILE A 91 -3.71 -5.06 -1.31
CA ILE A 91 -2.82 -3.97 -0.88
C ILE A 91 -1.59 -4.58 -0.22
N THR A 92 -0.43 -4.24 -0.73
CA THR A 92 0.82 -4.87 -0.31
C THR A 92 1.96 -3.85 -0.30
N ILE A 93 2.76 -3.89 0.77
CA ILE A 93 4.04 -3.20 0.88
C ILE A 93 5.14 -4.23 0.89
N ALA A 94 6.19 -4.02 0.11
CA ALA A 94 7.36 -4.89 0.08
C ALA A 94 7.92 -5.06 1.51
N PRO A 95 8.35 -6.28 1.90
CA PRO A 95 8.72 -6.59 3.28
C PRO A 95 9.73 -5.60 3.89
N GLU A 96 10.72 -5.18 3.11
CA GLU A 96 11.78 -4.24 3.50
C GLU A 96 11.29 -2.81 3.73
N HIS A 97 10.12 -2.47 3.20
CA HIS A 97 9.51 -1.13 3.30
C HIS A 97 8.30 -1.07 4.23
N GLN A 98 7.97 -2.17 4.91
CA GLN A 98 6.86 -2.21 5.86
C GLN A 98 7.15 -1.38 7.11
N ARG A 99 6.08 -1.02 7.86
CA ARG A 99 6.13 -0.22 9.11
C ARG A 99 6.71 1.19 8.96
N GLN A 100 6.72 1.74 7.76
CA GLN A 100 7.18 3.10 7.44
C GLN A 100 6.03 4.05 7.07
N GLY A 101 4.77 3.61 7.23
CA GLY A 101 3.59 4.43 6.92
C GLY A 101 3.05 4.29 5.49
N TRP A 102 3.74 3.57 4.60
CA TRP A 102 3.36 3.46 3.19
C TRP A 102 1.98 2.85 2.95
N ALA A 103 1.60 1.83 3.73
CA ALA A 103 0.27 1.24 3.62
C ALA A 103 -0.85 2.24 3.95
N ARG A 104 -0.62 3.14 4.93
CA ARG A 104 -1.56 4.22 5.24
C ARG A 104 -1.67 5.19 4.06
N LEU A 105 -0.56 5.57 3.46
CA LEU A 105 -0.55 6.44 2.28
C LEU A 105 -1.36 5.83 1.12
N LEU A 106 -1.20 4.52 0.87
CA LEU A 106 -2.01 3.82 -0.14
C LEU A 106 -3.51 3.84 0.19
N LEU A 107 -3.88 3.65 1.46
CA LEU A 107 -5.28 3.71 1.90
C LEU A 107 -5.85 5.14 1.78
N ASP A 108 -5.06 6.17 2.09
CA ASP A 108 -5.44 7.57 1.92
C ASP A 108 -5.69 7.89 0.43
N ALA A 109 -4.80 7.44 -0.45
CA ALA A 109 -4.93 7.59 -1.90
C ALA A 109 -6.17 6.88 -2.45
N LEU A 110 -6.42 5.63 -2.00
CA LEU A 110 -7.62 4.88 -2.36
C LEU A 110 -8.89 5.61 -1.92
N ALA A 111 -8.94 6.10 -0.68
CA ALA A 111 -10.10 6.82 -0.16
C ALA A 111 -10.35 8.13 -0.92
N LEU A 112 -9.29 8.85 -1.29
CA LEU A 112 -9.40 10.06 -2.12
C LEU A 112 -9.96 9.75 -3.50
N TRP A 113 -9.42 8.72 -4.17
CA TRP A 113 -9.90 8.28 -5.46
C TRP A 113 -11.37 7.81 -5.40
N ALA A 114 -11.73 7.02 -4.38
CA ALA A 114 -13.09 6.51 -4.21
C ALA A 114 -14.11 7.66 -4.03
N ARG A 115 -13.74 8.73 -3.29
CA ARG A 115 -14.58 9.96 -3.22
C ARG A 115 -14.75 10.61 -4.58
N GLY A 116 -13.69 10.67 -5.39
CA GLY A 116 -13.75 11.18 -6.77
C GLY A 116 -14.64 10.34 -7.69
N GLN A 117 -14.87 9.08 -7.36
CA GLN A 117 -15.84 8.19 -8.03
C GLN A 117 -17.25 8.27 -7.43
N HIS A 118 -17.51 9.19 -6.51
CA HIS A 118 -18.79 9.32 -5.80
C HIS A 118 -19.19 8.04 -5.03
N ALA A 119 -18.21 7.27 -4.55
CA ALA A 119 -18.48 6.13 -3.71
C ALA A 119 -18.79 6.55 -2.28
N ASP A 120 -19.77 5.89 -1.67
CA ASP A 120 -20.13 6.09 -0.25
C ASP A 120 -19.29 5.19 0.66
N TRP A 121 -18.77 4.09 0.12
CA TRP A 121 -18.11 3.04 0.88
C TRP A 121 -16.86 2.49 0.19
N VAL A 122 -15.88 2.13 1.02
CA VAL A 122 -14.80 1.22 0.62
C VAL A 122 -14.90 -0.05 1.45
N TRP A 123 -14.90 -1.20 0.76
CA TRP A 123 -14.99 -2.53 1.34
C TRP A 123 -13.69 -3.30 1.16
N LEU A 124 -13.39 -4.19 2.07
CA LEU A 124 -12.30 -5.14 1.95
C LEU A 124 -12.58 -6.43 2.73
N GLU A 125 -11.93 -7.50 2.34
CA GLU A 125 -11.76 -8.71 3.13
C GLU A 125 -10.32 -8.84 3.60
N VAL A 126 -10.15 -9.27 4.84
CA VAL A 126 -8.82 -9.54 5.43
C VAL A 126 -8.85 -10.88 6.16
N ARG A 127 -7.78 -11.66 6.04
CA ARG A 127 -7.66 -12.94 6.75
C ARG A 127 -7.89 -12.76 8.24
N LEU A 128 -8.64 -13.68 8.85
CA LEU A 128 -8.93 -13.65 10.29
C LEU A 128 -7.63 -13.60 11.12
N ASN A 129 -6.60 -14.33 10.69
CA ASN A 129 -5.31 -14.39 11.37
C ASN A 129 -4.39 -13.20 11.07
N ASN A 130 -4.71 -12.35 10.08
CA ASN A 130 -3.92 -11.15 9.81
C ASN A 130 -4.32 -9.98 10.73
N VAL A 131 -4.08 -10.17 12.03
CA VAL A 131 -4.41 -9.19 13.08
C VAL A 131 -3.75 -7.83 12.80
N ARG A 132 -2.54 -7.84 12.25
CA ARG A 132 -1.79 -6.63 11.94
C ARG A 132 -2.48 -5.77 10.88
N ALA A 133 -2.93 -6.36 9.78
CA ALA A 133 -3.67 -5.63 8.76
C ALA A 133 -5.02 -5.14 9.29
N GLN A 134 -5.74 -5.95 10.08
CA GLN A 134 -6.98 -5.51 10.73
C GLN A 134 -6.75 -4.27 11.62
N GLN A 135 -5.67 -4.24 12.40
CA GLN A 135 -5.30 -3.08 13.22
C GLN A 135 -5.00 -1.83 12.38
N LEU A 136 -4.32 -2.00 11.23
CA LEU A 136 -4.07 -0.90 10.29
C LEU A 136 -5.40 -0.32 9.78
N TYR A 137 -6.32 -1.17 9.32
CA TYR A 137 -7.61 -0.75 8.81
C TYR A 137 -8.46 -0.07 9.89
N LEU A 138 -8.52 -0.61 11.10
CA LEU A 138 -9.23 0.01 12.23
C LEU A 138 -8.68 1.42 12.53
N ARG A 139 -7.36 1.59 12.55
CA ARG A 139 -6.73 2.91 12.74
C ARG A 139 -6.99 3.89 11.60
N HIS A 140 -7.24 3.38 10.40
CA HIS A 140 -7.59 4.20 9.25
C HIS A 140 -9.07 4.61 9.22
N GLY A 141 -9.89 4.03 10.12
CA GLY A 141 -11.31 4.34 10.25
C GLY A 141 -12.26 3.26 9.70
N TYR A 142 -11.73 2.14 9.23
CA TYR A 142 -12.58 0.99 8.88
C TYR A 142 -13.21 0.39 10.12
N VAL A 143 -14.39 -0.17 9.96
CA VAL A 143 -15.10 -0.95 10.98
C VAL A 143 -15.32 -2.38 10.50
N ARG A 144 -15.42 -3.31 11.43
CA ARG A 144 -15.79 -4.70 11.11
C ARG A 144 -17.28 -4.75 10.76
N ALA A 145 -17.60 -5.24 9.58
CA ALA A 145 -18.95 -5.32 9.05
C ALA A 145 -19.50 -6.75 9.02
N GLY A 146 -18.65 -7.76 9.01
CA GLY A 146 -19.07 -9.16 8.97
C GLY A 146 -17.92 -10.14 8.86
N MET A 147 -18.26 -11.38 8.55
CA MET A 147 -17.31 -12.47 8.30
C MET A 147 -17.75 -13.30 7.10
N ARG A 148 -16.78 -13.75 6.31
CA ARG A 148 -16.97 -14.77 5.27
C ARG A 148 -16.28 -16.06 5.72
N LYS A 149 -17.05 -17.09 6.01
CA LYS A 149 -16.50 -18.38 6.43
C LYS A 149 -15.81 -19.07 5.26
N ARG A 150 -14.65 -19.69 5.56
CA ARG A 150 -13.88 -20.48 4.61
C ARG A 150 -13.58 -19.75 3.30
N TYR A 151 -13.21 -18.50 3.39
CA TYR A 151 -13.05 -17.61 2.23
C TYR A 151 -11.68 -17.77 1.56
N TYR A 152 -10.61 -17.69 2.33
CA TYR A 152 -9.24 -17.77 1.81
C TYR A 152 -8.72 -19.20 1.76
N PRO A 153 -7.94 -19.58 0.74
CA PRO A 153 -7.20 -20.83 0.76
C PRO A 153 -6.16 -20.81 1.90
N ALA A 154 -5.98 -21.95 2.56
CA ALA A 154 -5.00 -22.15 3.62
C ALA A 154 -4.19 -23.43 3.35
N ALA A 155 -3.21 -23.74 4.22
CA ALA A 155 -2.38 -24.94 4.09
C ALA A 155 -3.23 -26.21 4.13
N HIS A 156 -2.70 -27.30 3.56
CA HIS A 156 -3.27 -28.63 3.59
C HIS A 156 -4.71 -28.72 3.02
N GLY A 157 -5.09 -27.85 2.09
CA GLY A 157 -6.42 -27.82 1.50
C GLY A 157 -7.51 -27.24 2.42
N GLU A 158 -7.14 -26.71 3.57
CA GLU A 158 -8.05 -26.00 4.46
C GLU A 158 -8.41 -24.62 3.92
N ARG A 159 -9.34 -23.96 4.58
CA ARG A 159 -9.73 -22.61 4.25
C ARG A 159 -9.86 -21.78 5.53
N GLU A 160 -9.40 -20.55 5.46
CA GLU A 160 -9.42 -19.56 6.52
C GLU A 160 -10.59 -18.60 6.33
N ASP A 161 -11.19 -18.17 7.43
CA ASP A 161 -12.24 -17.15 7.42
C ASP A 161 -11.67 -15.78 7.07
N ALA A 162 -12.51 -14.93 6.51
CA ALA A 162 -12.22 -13.51 6.28
C ALA A 162 -13.07 -12.63 7.18
N VAL A 163 -12.46 -11.59 7.74
CA VAL A 163 -13.18 -10.46 8.34
C VAL A 163 -13.50 -9.49 7.20
N VAL A 164 -14.77 -9.13 7.06
CA VAL A 164 -15.22 -8.08 6.14
C VAL A 164 -15.15 -6.76 6.89
N MET A 165 -14.51 -5.78 6.29
CA MET A 165 -14.40 -4.44 6.86
C MET A 165 -14.87 -3.38 5.87
N SER A 166 -15.41 -2.28 6.39
CA SER A 166 -15.89 -1.17 5.56
C SER A 166 -15.45 0.18 6.13
N LEU A 167 -15.18 1.11 5.23
CA LEU A 167 -14.96 2.52 5.50
C LEU A 167 -16.08 3.33 4.86
N ARG A 168 -16.84 4.05 5.66
CA ARG A 168 -17.77 5.04 5.14
C ARG A 168 -17.00 6.29 4.73
N LEU A 169 -17.17 6.70 3.48
CA LEU A 169 -16.60 7.94 2.99
C LEU A 169 -17.56 9.08 3.34
N ALA A 170 -17.04 10.12 4.02
CA ALA A 170 -17.83 11.32 4.23
C ALA A 170 -18.10 11.98 2.86
N THR A 171 -19.36 12.29 2.59
CA THR A 171 -19.71 13.16 1.46
C THR A 171 -19.10 14.55 1.74
N PRO A 172 -18.44 15.18 0.75
CA PRO A 172 -17.90 16.52 0.92
C PRO A 172 -18.95 17.57 1.25
#